data_5caa9b5d20915ad2b652ea6f298e1d1b
#
_entry.id   5caa9b5d20915ad2b652ea6f298e1d1b
#
_cell.length_a   1.000
_cell.length_b   1.000
_cell.length_c   1.000
_cell.angle_alpha   90.00
_cell.angle_beta   90.00
_cell.angle_gamma   90.00
#
_symmetry.space_group_name_H-M   'P 1'
#
loop_
_entity.id
_entity.type
_entity.pdbx_description
1 polymer ?
#
loop_
_entity_poly.entity_id
_entity_poly.type
_entity_poly.pdbx_seq_one_letter_code
_entity_poly.pdbx_strand_id
1 'polypeptide(L)' 'MPRYFFHVYHEHAELDYEGEELPDKHAAWHEATIMAGQTLQSLDGRLKPDREWRMEVMDEFQNPLYVLHINAEKPK' A
#
# COMPACT_ATOMS: atom_id res chain seq x y z
N MET A 1 18.70 7.94 7.67
CA MET A 1 18.03 6.94 6.84
C MET A 1 16.96 7.62 5.99
N PRO A 2 16.74 7.18 4.76
CA PRO A 2 15.67 7.77 3.95
C PRO A 2 14.29 7.51 4.55
N ARG A 3 13.35 8.35 4.20
CA ARG A 3 11.97 8.25 4.66
C ARG A 3 11.09 7.80 3.50
N TYR A 4 10.20 6.86 3.78
CA TYR A 4 9.30 6.30 2.79
C TYR A 4 7.86 6.52 3.22
N PHE A 5 6.97 6.70 2.24
CA PHE A 5 5.56 6.98 2.49
C PHE A 5 4.71 5.90 1.84
N PHE A 6 3.66 5.49 2.52
CA PHE A 6 2.79 4.40 2.10
C PHE A 6 1.36 4.92 1.97
N HIS A 7 0.98 5.26 0.76
CA HIS A 7 -0.36 5.78 0.48
C HIS A 7 -1.28 4.65 0.07
N VAL A 8 -2.49 4.62 0.62
CA VAL A 8 -3.47 3.57 0.33
C VAL A 8 -4.70 4.18 -0.34
N TYR A 9 -5.15 3.54 -1.40
CA TYR A 9 -6.34 3.97 -2.15
C TYR A 9 -7.32 2.80 -2.22
N HIS A 10 -8.44 2.93 -1.54
CA HIS A 10 -9.53 1.95 -1.56
C HIS A 10 -10.79 2.71 -1.15
N GLU A 11 -11.71 2.90 -2.08
CA GLU A 11 -12.90 3.73 -1.92
C GLU A 11 -12.56 5.22 -1.79
N HIS A 12 -11.57 5.56 -0.96
CA HIS A 12 -11.05 6.91 -0.83
C HIS A 12 -9.54 6.84 -0.58
N ALA A 13 -8.87 7.97 -0.70
CA ALA A 13 -7.42 8.03 -0.52
C ALA A 13 -7.06 8.20 0.95
N GLU A 14 -6.13 7.37 1.42
CA GLU A 14 -5.54 7.52 2.75
C GLU A 14 -4.06 7.83 2.56
N LEU A 15 -3.72 9.10 2.63
CA LEU A 15 -2.35 9.56 2.40
C LEU A 15 -1.55 9.49 3.70
N ASP A 16 -0.32 9.02 3.56
CA ASP A 16 0.62 8.96 4.68
C ASP A 16 1.43 10.24 4.69
N TYR A 17 1.26 11.06 5.72
CA TYR A 17 1.97 12.32 5.86
C TYR A 17 3.19 12.24 6.77
N GLU A 18 3.34 11.15 7.50
CA GLU A 18 4.44 10.99 8.44
C GLU A 18 5.60 10.19 7.86
N GLY A 19 5.28 9.11 7.16
CA GLY A 19 6.28 8.23 6.60
C GLY A 19 6.99 7.39 7.65
N GLU A 20 7.96 6.63 7.21
CA GLU A 20 8.75 5.76 8.06
C GLU A 20 10.19 5.75 7.57
N GLU A 21 11.14 5.89 8.48
CA GLU A 21 12.55 5.82 8.16
C GLU A 21 12.96 4.35 8.04
N LEU A 22 13.51 3.99 6.89
CA LEU A 22 13.93 2.62 6.58
C LEU A 22 15.29 2.68 5.88
N PRO A 23 16.11 1.64 6.00
CA PRO A 23 17.46 1.69 5.47
C PRO A 23 17.55 1.75 3.94
N ASP A 24 16.64 1.12 3.22
CA ASP A 24 16.69 1.07 1.77
C ASP A 24 15.34 0.69 1.15
N LYS A 25 15.30 0.64 -0.19
CA LYS A 25 14.09 0.30 -0.94
C LYS A 25 13.60 -1.12 -0.64
N HIS A 26 14.52 -2.04 -0.39
CA HIS A 26 14.16 -3.42 -0.09
C HIS A 26 13.38 -3.49 1.22
N ALA A 27 13.84 -2.75 2.24
CA ALA A 27 13.13 -2.66 3.51
C ALA A 27 11.75 -2.02 3.34
N ALA A 28 11.64 -1.01 2.46
CA ALA A 28 10.37 -0.38 2.16
C ALA A 28 9.39 -1.36 1.50
N TRP A 29 9.87 -2.17 0.57
CA TRP A 29 9.03 -3.21 -0.07
C TRP A 29 8.56 -4.24 0.94
N HIS A 30 9.47 -4.68 1.81
CA HIS A 30 9.14 -5.65 2.86
C HIS A 30 8.03 -5.08 3.78
N GLU A 31 8.18 -3.84 4.19
CA GLU A 31 7.20 -3.18 5.04
C GLU A 31 5.86 -3.03 4.32
N ALA A 32 5.88 -2.70 3.03
CA ALA A 32 4.67 -2.56 2.23
C ALA A 32 3.87 -3.87 2.19
N THR A 33 4.55 -4.99 2.01
CA THR A 33 3.86 -6.30 1.97
C THR A 33 3.24 -6.67 3.31
N ILE A 34 3.92 -6.33 4.41
CA ILE A 34 3.38 -6.56 5.75
C ILE A 34 2.13 -5.69 5.96
N MET A 35 2.22 -4.41 5.63
CA MET A 35 1.10 -3.48 5.78
C MET A 35 -0.09 -3.89 4.93
N ALA A 36 0.16 -4.33 3.69
CA ALA A 36 -0.90 -4.80 2.80
C ALA A 36 -1.62 -6.01 3.38
N GLY A 37 -0.87 -6.98 3.92
CA GLY A 37 -1.46 -8.15 4.55
C GLY A 37 -2.31 -7.79 5.76
N GLN A 38 -1.82 -6.90 6.61
CA GLN A 38 -2.56 -6.45 7.79
C GLN A 38 -3.82 -5.68 7.39
N THR A 39 -3.73 -4.84 6.37
CA THR A 39 -4.87 -4.08 5.89
C THR A 39 -5.95 -4.98 5.33
N LEU A 40 -5.57 -5.98 4.52
CA LEU A 40 -6.53 -6.94 3.98
C LEU A 40 -7.23 -7.72 5.08
N GLN A 41 -6.49 -8.13 6.10
CA GLN A 41 -7.06 -8.82 7.24
C GLN A 41 -8.07 -7.92 7.97
N SER A 42 -7.75 -6.64 8.11
CA SER A 42 -8.61 -5.68 8.80
C SER A 42 -9.89 -5.35 8.00
N LEU A 43 -9.87 -5.55 6.68
CA LEU A 43 -11.04 -5.27 5.86
C LEU A 43 -12.21 -6.23 6.15
N ASP A 44 -11.91 -7.43 6.66
CA ASP A 44 -12.95 -8.38 7.08
C ASP A 44 -14.00 -8.63 6.01
N GLY A 45 -13.56 -8.92 4.79
CA GLY A 45 -14.45 -9.18 3.66
C GLY A 45 -15.00 -7.96 2.96
N ARG A 46 -14.60 -6.76 3.35
CA ARG A 46 -15.07 -5.52 2.71
C ARG A 46 -14.38 -5.21 1.39
N LEU A 47 -13.34 -5.97 1.03
CA LEU A 47 -12.76 -5.86 -0.29
C LEU A 47 -13.72 -6.50 -1.29
N LYS A 48 -14.40 -5.67 -2.06
CA LYS A 48 -15.45 -6.12 -2.97
C LYS A 48 -14.88 -6.53 -4.31
N PRO A 49 -15.47 -7.53 -4.99
CA PRO A 49 -15.12 -7.82 -6.38
C PRO A 49 -15.26 -6.57 -7.24
N ASP A 50 -14.41 -6.46 -8.24
CA ASP A 50 -14.35 -5.33 -9.19
C ASP A 50 -13.94 -4.01 -8.56
N ARG A 51 -13.44 -4.03 -7.33
CA ARG A 51 -12.87 -2.87 -6.67
C ARG A 51 -11.39 -3.12 -6.43
N GLU A 52 -10.58 -2.15 -6.79
CA GLU A 52 -9.13 -2.24 -6.60
C GLU A 52 -8.73 -1.66 -5.26
N TRP A 53 -7.88 -2.38 -4.55
CA TRP A 53 -7.13 -1.85 -3.43
C TRP A 53 -5.71 -1.58 -3.92
N ARG A 54 -5.21 -0.39 -3.70
CA ARG A 54 -3.89 0.00 -4.21
C ARG A 54 -3.07 0.65 -3.11
N MET A 55 -1.79 0.30 -3.05
CA MET A 55 -0.83 0.98 -2.18
C MET A 55 0.30 1.51 -3.04
N GLU A 56 0.67 2.77 -2.84
CA GLU A 56 1.82 3.38 -3.49
C GLU A 56 2.91 3.64 -2.46
N VAL A 57 4.11 3.15 -2.74
CA VAL A 57 5.27 3.39 -1.89
C VAL A 57 6.11 4.48 -2.56
N MET A 58 6.30 5.59 -1.86
CA MET A 58 7.00 6.76 -2.39
C MET A 58 8.23 7.06 -1.53
N ASP A 59 9.25 7.66 -2.13
CA ASP A 59 10.39 8.12 -1.37
C ASP A 59 10.14 9.53 -0.83
N GLU A 60 11.13 10.10 -0.14
CA GLU A 60 11.02 11.43 0.46
C GLU A 60 10.95 12.56 -0.57
N PHE A 61 11.29 12.27 -1.82
CA PHE A 61 11.20 13.22 -2.93
C PHE A 61 9.93 13.00 -3.77
N GLN A 62 9.01 12.18 -3.28
CA GLN A 62 7.75 11.84 -3.92
C GLN A 62 7.90 11.07 -5.23
N ASN A 63 8.99 10.34 -5.38
CA ASN A 63 9.16 9.42 -6.50
C ASN A 63 8.46 8.10 -6.17
N PRO A 64 7.58 7.60 -7.04
CA PRO A 64 6.97 6.30 -6.81
C PRO A 64 7.99 5.19 -7.01
N LEU A 65 8.12 4.32 -6.02
CA LEU A 65 9.07 3.21 -6.06
C LEU A 65 8.37 1.90 -6.37
N TYR A 66 7.21 1.68 -5.79
CA TYR A 66 6.41 0.47 -5.98
C TYR A 66 4.94 0.83 -5.96
N VAL A 67 4.16 0.11 -6.74
CA VAL A 67 2.70 0.18 -6.67
C VAL A 67 2.19 -1.25 -6.51
N LEU A 68 1.45 -1.49 -5.44
CA LEU A 68 0.86 -2.79 -5.17
C LEU A 68 -0.63 -2.73 -5.48
N HIS A 69 -1.09 -3.56 -6.41
CA HIS A 69 -2.49 -3.64 -6.80
C HIS A 69 -3.08 -4.95 -6.30
N ILE A 70 -4.25 -4.88 -5.67
CA ILE A 70 -4.98 -6.06 -5.25
C ILE A 70 -6.39 -5.95 -5.83
N ASN A 71 -6.75 -6.91 -6.67
CA ASN A 71 -8.05 -6.95 -7.34
C ASN A 71 -8.73 -8.27 -7.04
N ALA A 72 -10.04 -8.21 -6.89
CA ALA A 72 -10.85 -9.40 -6.74
C ALA A 72 -11.84 -9.49 -7.89
N GLU A 73 -12.07 -10.69 -8.43
CA GLU A 73 -13.07 -10.89 -9.46
C GLU A 73 -13.95 -12.09 -9.12
N LYS A 74 -15.20 -11.99 -9.55
CA LYS A 74 -16.11 -13.13 -9.48
C LYS A 74 -16.01 -13.91 -10.78
N PRO A 75 -15.61 -15.17 -10.76
CA PRO A 75 -15.63 -15.97 -11.97
C PRO A 75 -17.07 -16.21 -12.41
N LYS A 76 -17.26 -16.27 -13.71
CA LYS A 76 -18.59 -16.52 -14.27
C LYS A 76 -18.97 -18.00 -14.20
#